data_b5cc1a70dce59cd5afc2fbccd1c604d0
#
_entry.id   b5cc1a70dce59cd5afc2fbccd1c604d0
#
_cell.length_a   1.000
_cell.length_b   1.000
_cell.length_c   1.000
_cell.angle_alpha   90.00
_cell.angle_beta   90.00
_cell.angle_gamma   90.00
#
_symmetry.space_group_name_H-M   'P 1'
#
loop_
_entity.id
_entity.type
_entity.pdbx_description
1 polymer ?
#
loop_
_entity_poly.entity_id
_entity_poly.type
_entity_poly.pdbx_seq_one_letter_code
_entity_poly.pdbx_strand_id
1 'polypeptide(L)'
;RLGADETLYLHAWPSDKAISVDNTHTNVWGARVNAYLCLSEIKNIGVEGLSNHIIGLENDAPMPSKKKYFKPSETYKPTVFDSNLSDSKIWEKSGIWKPSVFGDIMDMPTKDTFTLEALSDNSFHIAVCGNAGKISAVSDGIAVYYTKVPVKDNFIFSASMKINNYFLNDQVSFGLMVRDDMYIDKVTPDILGDYVAAAPLLLTHENAPVICFARKSGKLVYGGTCTRGYKPGETVKVSIESTSDGYACTFGDETTITGGFDFKLTALDPENVYLCMFAARNADVTFSDVRLDIK
;
A
#
# COMPACT_ATOMS: atom_id res chain seq x y z
N ARG A 1 -8.51 36.80 2.89
CA ARG A 1 -8.97 35.40 2.71
C ARG A 1 -8.37 34.86 1.44
N LEU A 2 -7.89 33.60 1.49
CA LEU A 2 -7.36 32.92 0.33
C LEU A 2 -8.51 32.41 -0.54
N GLY A 3 -8.35 32.46 -1.86
CA GLY A 3 -9.25 31.80 -2.79
C GLY A 3 -8.99 30.30 -2.88
N ALA A 4 -9.84 29.57 -3.60
CA ALA A 4 -9.69 28.13 -3.78
C ALA A 4 -8.33 27.74 -4.35
N ASP A 5 -7.87 28.45 -5.38
CA ASP A 5 -6.60 28.18 -6.05
C ASP A 5 -5.39 28.42 -5.14
N GLU A 6 -5.44 29.46 -4.30
CA GLU A 6 -4.37 29.79 -3.36
C GLU A 6 -4.32 28.76 -2.21
N THR A 7 -5.47 28.23 -1.82
CA THR A 7 -5.55 27.22 -0.75
C THR A 7 -4.89 25.90 -1.16
N LEU A 8 -4.91 25.53 -2.43
CA LEU A 8 -4.24 24.31 -2.92
C LEU A 8 -2.74 24.28 -2.57
N TYR A 9 -2.10 25.46 -2.48
CA TYR A 9 -0.69 25.54 -2.14
C TYR A 9 -0.39 25.27 -0.65
N LEU A 10 -1.39 25.19 0.18
CA LEU A 10 -1.28 24.87 1.59
C LEU A 10 -1.48 23.38 1.88
N HIS A 11 -1.94 22.64 0.90
CA HIS A 11 -2.15 21.20 1.01
C HIS A 11 -0.88 20.38 0.69
N ALA A 12 -0.83 19.19 1.23
CA ALA A 12 0.22 18.24 0.91
C ALA A 12 0.04 17.73 -0.53
N TRP A 13 1.16 17.50 -1.17
CA TRP A 13 1.22 16.75 -2.42
C TRP A 13 1.90 15.44 -2.08
N PRO A 14 1.31 14.28 -2.39
CA PRO A 14 1.86 12.98 -2.02
C PRO A 14 3.28 12.77 -2.55
N SER A 15 3.58 13.33 -3.72
CA SER A 15 4.93 13.38 -4.29
C SER A 15 5.04 14.48 -5.34
N ASP A 16 6.29 14.75 -5.81
CA ASP A 16 6.53 15.67 -6.95
C ASP A 16 5.94 15.16 -8.26
N LYS A 17 5.50 13.95 -8.28
CA LYS A 17 4.92 13.25 -9.41
C LYS A 17 3.40 13.06 -9.28
N ALA A 18 2.84 13.42 -8.13
CA ALA A 18 1.41 13.33 -7.92
C ALA A 18 0.65 14.26 -8.88
N ILE A 19 -0.44 13.78 -9.41
CA ILE A 19 -1.31 14.53 -10.33
C ILE A 19 -2.40 15.32 -9.59
N SER A 20 -2.62 14.99 -8.32
CA SER A 20 -3.61 15.63 -7.47
C SER A 20 -3.03 16.00 -6.10
N VAL A 21 -3.62 17.02 -5.49
CA VAL A 21 -3.31 17.40 -4.11
C VAL A 21 -4.02 16.47 -3.13
N ASP A 22 -3.38 16.23 -2.00
CA ASP A 22 -4.05 15.61 -0.85
C ASP A 22 -5.01 16.62 -0.22
N ASN A 23 -6.30 16.39 -0.35
CA ASN A 23 -7.33 17.28 0.16
C ASN A 23 -7.50 17.23 1.68
N THR A 24 -6.83 16.31 2.37
CA THR A 24 -6.97 16.07 3.80
C THR A 24 -5.84 16.68 4.60
N HIS A 25 -4.61 16.57 4.10
CA HIS A 25 -3.42 16.96 4.83
C HIS A 25 -2.85 18.29 4.31
N THR A 26 -2.35 19.09 5.21
CA THR A 26 -1.61 20.30 4.87
C THR A 26 -0.13 20.05 4.72
N ASN A 27 0.54 20.79 3.86
CA ASN A 27 2.00 20.84 3.83
C ASN A 27 2.55 21.72 4.99
N VAL A 28 3.86 21.88 5.04
CA VAL A 28 4.51 22.69 6.09
C VAL A 28 4.01 24.15 6.14
N TRP A 29 3.62 24.71 5.01
CA TRP A 29 3.10 26.07 4.94
C TRP A 29 1.65 26.13 5.41
N GLY A 30 0.83 25.15 5.03
CA GLY A 30 -0.54 25.03 5.54
C GLY A 30 -0.55 24.84 7.06
N ALA A 31 0.34 24.02 7.59
CA ALA A 31 0.52 23.83 9.02
C ALA A 31 0.90 25.16 9.71
N ARG A 32 1.83 25.93 9.14
CA ARG A 32 2.22 27.25 9.66
C ARG A 32 1.09 28.27 9.63
N VAL A 33 0.33 28.33 8.53
CA VAL A 33 -0.85 29.21 8.42
C VAL A 33 -1.90 28.81 9.45
N ASN A 34 -2.20 27.55 9.61
CA ASN A 34 -3.15 27.08 10.61
C ASN A 34 -2.69 27.41 12.04
N ALA A 35 -1.41 27.17 12.34
CA ALA A 35 -0.84 27.54 13.64
C ALA A 35 -0.93 29.05 13.90
N TYR A 36 -0.61 29.88 12.90
CA TYR A 36 -0.74 31.33 12.99
C TYR A 36 -2.18 31.75 13.28
N LEU A 37 -3.15 31.22 12.56
CA LEU A 37 -4.57 31.54 12.75
C LEU A 37 -5.05 31.12 14.15
N CYS A 38 -4.70 29.90 14.59
CA CYS A 38 -5.05 29.44 15.93
C CYS A 38 -4.44 30.30 17.03
N LEU A 39 -3.14 30.61 16.92
CA LEU A 39 -2.44 31.45 17.91
C LEU A 39 -2.97 32.89 17.93
N SER A 40 -3.30 33.44 16.75
CA SER A 40 -3.91 34.76 16.65
C SER A 40 -5.26 34.79 17.36
N GLU A 41 -6.07 33.75 17.18
CA GLU A 41 -7.40 33.68 17.81
C GLU A 41 -7.28 33.50 19.34
N ILE A 42 -6.38 32.65 19.82
CA ILE A 42 -6.10 32.49 21.24
C ILE A 42 -5.69 33.82 21.87
N LYS A 43 -4.86 34.62 21.17
CA LYS A 43 -4.44 35.94 21.62
C LYS A 43 -5.59 36.94 21.63
N ASN A 44 -6.43 36.92 20.58
CA ASN A 44 -7.60 37.80 20.46
C ASN A 44 -8.66 37.54 21.54
N ILE A 45 -8.93 36.28 21.83
CA ILE A 45 -9.89 35.88 22.88
C ILE A 45 -9.35 36.16 24.28
N GLY A 46 -8.01 36.27 24.43
CA GLY A 46 -7.38 36.50 25.71
C GLY A 46 -7.40 35.29 26.62
N VAL A 47 -7.12 34.10 26.06
CA VAL A 47 -7.10 32.85 26.84
C VAL A 47 -6.11 32.93 27.98
N GLU A 48 -6.61 32.84 29.21
CA GLU A 48 -5.82 32.96 30.43
C GLU A 48 -4.68 31.92 30.45
N GLY A 49 -3.49 32.37 30.84
CA GLY A 49 -2.29 31.54 30.90
C GLY A 49 -1.61 31.22 29.58
N LEU A 50 -2.27 31.47 28.43
CA LEU A 50 -1.70 31.21 27.10
C LEU A 50 -1.37 32.49 26.32
N SER A 51 -2.26 33.47 26.34
CA SER A 51 -2.16 34.66 25.48
C SER A 51 -0.85 35.43 25.69
N ASN A 52 -0.34 35.50 26.93
CA ASN A 52 0.89 36.20 27.26
C ASN A 52 2.17 35.50 26.78
N HIS A 53 2.08 34.22 26.43
CA HIS A 53 3.21 33.46 25.92
C HIS A 53 3.26 33.46 24.39
N ILE A 54 2.26 34.01 23.73
CA ILE A 54 2.22 34.07 22.27
C ILE A 54 2.95 35.34 21.82
N ILE A 55 4.09 35.13 21.18
CA ILE A 55 4.97 36.20 20.64
C ILE A 55 5.11 35.99 19.11
N GLY A 56 5.51 37.04 18.40
CA GLY A 56 5.88 36.93 16.99
C GLY A 56 4.69 36.85 16.00
N LEU A 57 3.49 37.27 16.42
CA LEU A 57 2.30 37.38 15.57
C LEU A 57 2.09 38.77 14.97
N GLU A 58 3.08 39.65 15.03
CA GLU A 58 2.98 41.06 14.58
C GLU A 58 2.98 41.17 13.04
N ASN A 59 3.43 40.13 12.36
CA ASN A 59 3.49 40.07 10.90
C ASN A 59 2.27 39.33 10.34
N ASP A 60 1.98 39.56 9.07
CA ASP A 60 0.97 38.80 8.33
C ASP A 60 1.25 37.28 8.37
N ALA A 61 0.20 36.49 8.20
CA ALA A 61 0.32 35.04 8.13
C ALA A 61 1.43 34.62 7.15
N PRO A 62 2.30 33.68 7.55
CA PRO A 62 3.42 33.27 6.74
C PRO A 62 2.95 32.57 5.47
N MET A 63 2.85 33.33 4.40
CA MET A 63 2.47 32.81 3.08
C MET A 63 3.73 32.52 2.28
N PRO A 64 3.81 31.35 1.65
CA PRO A 64 4.92 31.03 0.79
C PRO A 64 4.90 31.85 -0.49
N SER A 65 6.04 32.08 -1.11
CA SER A 65 6.06 32.55 -2.49
C SER A 65 5.65 31.42 -3.42
N LYS A 66 4.80 31.68 -4.41
CA LYS A 66 4.33 30.68 -5.40
C LYS A 66 5.47 29.88 -6.05
N LYS A 67 6.68 30.42 -6.12
CA LYS A 67 7.87 29.75 -6.68
C LYS A 67 8.46 28.66 -5.79
N LYS A 68 8.05 28.55 -4.53
CA LYS A 68 8.56 27.55 -3.57
C LYS A 68 7.62 26.36 -3.39
N TYR A 69 6.48 26.39 -4.07
CA TYR A 69 5.54 25.28 -3.99
C TYR A 69 5.95 24.16 -4.88
N PHE A 70 5.80 23.05 -4.29
CA PHE A 70 5.76 21.79 -4.93
C PHE A 70 4.43 21.70 -5.69
N LYS A 71 4.47 21.84 -7.00
CA LYS A 71 3.37 21.49 -7.89
C LYS A 71 3.85 20.33 -8.76
N PRO A 72 3.10 19.23 -8.85
CA PRO A 72 3.47 18.13 -9.71
C PRO A 72 3.75 18.66 -11.12
N SER A 73 4.81 18.18 -11.71
CA SER A 73 5.08 18.42 -13.11
C SER A 73 3.95 17.81 -13.94
N GLU A 74 3.41 18.59 -14.88
CA GLU A 74 2.44 18.06 -15.85
C GLU A 74 3.04 16.93 -16.72
N THR A 75 4.36 16.80 -16.69
CA THR A 75 5.12 15.75 -17.38
C THR A 75 5.68 14.75 -16.38
N TYR A 76 4.82 14.03 -15.67
CA TYR A 76 5.26 12.89 -14.89
C TYR A 76 5.93 11.86 -15.79
N LYS A 77 7.19 11.58 -15.50
CA LYS A 77 7.90 10.45 -16.11
C LYS A 77 8.01 9.37 -15.03
N PRO A 78 7.47 8.18 -15.26
CA PRO A 78 7.60 7.07 -14.33
C PRO A 78 9.07 6.82 -13.98
N THR A 79 9.34 6.49 -12.74
CA THR A 79 10.64 5.96 -12.35
C THR A 79 10.69 4.52 -12.81
N VAL A 80 11.62 4.17 -13.69
CA VAL A 80 11.81 2.79 -14.13
C VAL A 80 12.48 2.03 -12.99
N PHE A 81 11.67 1.48 -12.09
CA PHE A 81 12.17 0.73 -10.94
C PHE A 81 12.60 -0.69 -11.35
N ASP A 82 11.84 -1.30 -12.23
CA ASP A 82 12.04 -2.70 -12.65
C ASP A 82 13.34 -2.92 -13.44
N SER A 83 13.80 -1.92 -14.20
CA SER A 83 15.04 -2.05 -14.96
C SER A 83 16.28 -2.21 -14.08
N ASN A 84 16.29 -1.63 -12.90
CA ASN A 84 17.41 -1.76 -11.95
C ASN A 84 17.41 -3.08 -11.22
N LEU A 85 16.27 -3.76 -11.13
CA LEU A 85 16.13 -5.07 -10.52
C LEU A 85 16.28 -6.19 -11.55
N SER A 86 15.82 -5.98 -12.78
CA SER A 86 15.88 -6.99 -13.84
C SER A 86 17.31 -7.40 -14.22
N ASP A 87 18.26 -6.49 -14.08
CA ASP A 87 19.68 -6.74 -14.37
C ASP A 87 20.46 -7.25 -13.14
N SER A 88 19.82 -7.39 -12.00
CA SER A 88 20.50 -7.82 -10.78
C SER A 88 20.51 -9.35 -10.65
N LYS A 89 21.61 -9.88 -10.11
CA LYS A 89 21.75 -11.31 -9.78
C LYS A 89 20.72 -11.86 -8.78
N ILE A 90 19.84 -10.99 -8.26
CA ILE A 90 18.70 -11.38 -7.39
C ILE A 90 17.78 -12.36 -8.13
N TRP A 91 17.61 -12.18 -9.44
CA TRP A 91 16.78 -13.05 -10.29
C TRP A 91 17.27 -14.50 -10.38
N GLU A 92 18.55 -14.72 -10.23
CA GLU A 92 19.12 -16.07 -10.33
C GLU A 92 18.63 -17.01 -9.22
N LYS A 93 18.22 -16.46 -8.05
CA LYS A 93 17.72 -17.25 -6.91
C LYS A 93 16.20 -17.34 -6.86
N SER A 94 15.49 -16.39 -7.45
CA SER A 94 14.05 -16.28 -7.31
C SER A 94 13.24 -17.08 -8.33
N GLY A 95 13.91 -17.76 -9.28
CA GLY A 95 13.24 -18.55 -10.32
C GLY A 95 12.36 -17.67 -11.21
N ILE A 96 11.07 -18.02 -11.28
CA ILE A 96 10.06 -17.24 -12.07
C ILE A 96 9.57 -15.98 -11.35
N TRP A 97 9.92 -15.79 -10.07
CA TRP A 97 9.42 -14.72 -9.23
C TRP A 97 10.30 -13.47 -9.33
N LYS A 98 9.71 -12.35 -9.62
CA LYS A 98 10.39 -11.06 -9.78
C LYS A 98 10.14 -10.15 -8.60
N PRO A 99 11.15 -9.51 -8.00
CA PRO A 99 10.95 -8.52 -6.97
C PRO A 99 10.44 -7.21 -7.58
N SER A 100 9.57 -6.53 -6.85
CA SER A 100 9.14 -5.17 -7.18
C SER A 100 8.66 -4.41 -5.95
N VAL A 101 8.63 -3.09 -6.07
CA VAL A 101 8.05 -2.18 -5.09
C VAL A 101 7.29 -1.10 -5.86
N PHE A 102 6.10 -0.73 -5.40
CA PHE A 102 5.35 0.37 -6.01
C PHE A 102 4.48 1.10 -4.98
N GLY A 103 3.91 2.22 -5.43
CA GLY A 103 3.05 3.06 -4.62
C GLY A 103 3.83 3.89 -3.60
N ASP A 104 3.22 4.21 -2.48
CA ASP A 104 3.77 5.13 -1.49
C ASP A 104 5.00 4.60 -0.71
N ILE A 105 5.37 3.34 -0.82
CA ILE A 105 6.69 2.86 -0.37
C ILE A 105 7.81 3.60 -1.09
N MET A 106 7.64 3.88 -2.38
CA MET A 106 8.65 4.55 -3.20
C MET A 106 8.82 6.04 -2.86
N ASP A 107 7.84 6.65 -2.23
CA ASP A 107 7.89 8.05 -1.81
C ASP A 107 8.64 8.27 -0.50
N MET A 108 8.98 7.20 0.21
CA MET A 108 9.70 7.29 1.48
C MET A 108 11.18 7.59 1.26
N PRO A 109 11.75 8.55 2.01
CA PRO A 109 13.11 9.05 1.75
C PRO A 109 14.22 8.11 2.21
N THR A 110 13.90 6.99 2.88
CA THR A 110 14.89 6.08 3.45
C THR A 110 15.00 4.80 2.63
N LYS A 111 16.24 4.36 2.39
CA LYS A 111 16.53 3.13 1.63
C LYS A 111 16.13 1.84 2.36
N ASP A 112 15.85 1.93 3.66
CA ASP A 112 15.63 0.78 4.53
C ASP A 112 14.14 0.57 4.86
N THR A 113 13.24 1.06 4.01
CA THR A 113 11.81 0.92 4.24
C THR A 113 11.25 -0.45 3.84
N PHE A 114 11.99 -1.23 3.09
CA PHE A 114 11.58 -2.57 2.70
C PHE A 114 12.77 -3.53 2.55
N THR A 115 12.47 -4.80 2.67
CA THR A 115 13.38 -5.93 2.39
C THR A 115 12.70 -6.86 1.40
N LEU A 116 13.41 -7.25 0.36
CA LEU A 116 13.03 -8.28 -0.60
C LEU A 116 14.21 -9.23 -0.75
N GLU A 117 14.09 -10.44 -0.23
CA GLU A 117 15.15 -11.45 -0.25
C GLU A 117 14.60 -12.79 -0.72
N ALA A 118 15.15 -13.34 -1.81
CA ALA A 118 14.91 -14.70 -2.22
C ALA A 118 15.85 -15.63 -1.44
N LEU A 119 15.30 -16.44 -0.57
CA LEU A 119 16.02 -17.44 0.21
C LEU A 119 16.31 -18.70 -0.61
N SER A 120 15.36 -19.03 -1.50
CA SER A 120 15.47 -20.07 -2.54
C SER A 120 14.48 -19.74 -3.67
N ASP A 121 14.32 -20.63 -4.65
CA ASP A 121 13.34 -20.53 -5.74
C ASP A 121 11.87 -20.66 -5.28
N ASN A 122 11.64 -21.13 -4.06
CA ASN A 122 10.33 -21.31 -3.46
C ASN A 122 10.21 -20.76 -2.02
N SER A 123 11.17 -19.92 -1.59
CA SER A 123 11.15 -19.29 -0.27
C SER A 123 11.62 -17.85 -0.33
N PHE A 124 10.85 -16.93 0.26
CA PHE A 124 11.03 -15.49 0.13
C PHE A 124 10.79 -14.78 1.45
N HIS A 125 11.66 -13.83 1.78
CA HIS A 125 11.47 -12.92 2.89
C HIS A 125 11.06 -11.55 2.37
N ILE A 126 9.98 -11.02 2.89
CA ILE A 126 9.43 -9.71 2.53
C ILE A 126 9.13 -8.94 3.81
N ALA A 127 9.72 -7.76 3.93
CA ALA A 127 9.42 -6.87 5.05
C ALA A 127 9.22 -5.43 4.57
N VAL A 128 8.33 -4.72 5.25
CA VAL A 128 8.10 -3.28 5.09
C VAL A 128 8.06 -2.64 6.47
N CYS A 129 8.80 -1.57 6.66
CA CYS A 129 8.91 -0.86 7.93
C CYS A 129 8.73 0.65 7.77
N GLY A 130 8.85 1.39 8.86
CA GLY A 130 8.82 2.86 8.86
C GLY A 130 7.47 3.47 8.46
N ASN A 131 6.36 2.76 8.64
CA ASN A 131 5.03 3.13 8.17
C ASN A 131 4.93 3.30 6.64
N ALA A 132 5.88 2.75 5.89
CA ALA A 132 5.84 2.77 4.44
C ALA A 132 4.81 1.79 3.90
N GLY A 133 4.24 2.10 2.76
CA GLY A 133 3.24 1.27 2.11
C GLY A 133 1.88 1.29 2.79
N LYS A 134 0.92 0.73 2.13
CA LYS A 134 -0.45 0.55 2.63
C LYS A 134 -1.28 -0.31 1.68
N ILE A 135 -2.36 -0.85 2.22
CA ILE A 135 -3.52 -1.27 1.44
C ILE A 135 -4.69 -0.37 1.83
N SER A 136 -5.29 0.29 0.86
CA SER A 136 -6.45 1.17 1.07
C SER A 136 -7.45 1.06 -0.09
N ALA A 137 -8.61 1.72 0.06
CA ALA A 137 -9.62 1.74 -1.00
C ALA A 137 -9.16 2.47 -2.27
N VAL A 138 -8.25 3.43 -2.14
CA VAL A 138 -7.91 4.36 -3.23
C VAL A 138 -6.46 4.29 -3.70
N SER A 139 -5.59 3.60 -2.97
CA SER A 139 -4.19 3.46 -3.34
C SER A 139 -3.54 2.28 -2.64
N ASP A 140 -2.47 1.78 -3.23
CA ASP A 140 -1.63 0.73 -2.67
C ASP A 140 -0.19 1.19 -2.57
N GLY A 141 0.56 0.54 -1.68
CA GLY A 141 1.99 0.61 -1.63
C GLY A 141 2.49 -0.70 -1.05
N ILE A 142 3.12 -1.54 -1.85
CA ILE A 142 3.55 -2.88 -1.45
C ILE A 142 4.99 -3.18 -1.89
N ALA A 143 5.66 -4.00 -1.09
CA ALA A 143 6.84 -4.74 -1.50
C ALA A 143 6.41 -6.16 -1.87
N VAL A 144 6.90 -6.70 -2.96
CA VAL A 144 6.33 -7.88 -3.57
C VAL A 144 7.34 -8.71 -4.35
N TYR A 145 7.16 -10.03 -4.32
CA TYR A 145 7.62 -10.94 -5.37
C TYR A 145 6.44 -11.36 -6.22
N TYR A 146 6.53 -11.23 -7.53
CA TYR A 146 5.44 -11.52 -8.44
C TYR A 146 5.85 -12.37 -9.64
N THR A 147 4.86 -13.05 -10.23
CA THR A 147 4.97 -13.68 -11.54
C THR A 147 3.71 -13.40 -12.36
N LYS A 148 3.78 -13.60 -13.65
CA LYS A 148 2.70 -13.33 -14.60
C LYS A 148 2.13 -14.64 -15.14
N VAL A 149 0.80 -14.75 -15.17
CA VAL A 149 0.06 -15.91 -15.70
C VAL A 149 -1.00 -15.42 -16.67
N PRO A 150 -1.19 -16.07 -17.83
CA PRO A 150 -2.29 -15.73 -18.73
C PRO A 150 -3.66 -15.87 -18.04
N VAL A 151 -4.54 -14.91 -18.24
CA VAL A 151 -5.90 -14.88 -17.67
C VAL A 151 -6.72 -16.14 -18.02
N LYS A 152 -6.46 -16.73 -19.19
CA LYS A 152 -7.15 -17.93 -19.67
C LYS A 152 -6.78 -19.20 -18.89
N ASP A 153 -5.64 -19.20 -18.21
CA ASP A 153 -5.14 -20.37 -17.51
C ASP A 153 -5.69 -20.38 -16.08
N ASN A 154 -6.24 -21.52 -15.66
CA ASN A 154 -6.60 -21.72 -14.27
C ASN A 154 -5.38 -22.16 -13.49
N PHE A 155 -5.29 -21.75 -12.24
CA PHE A 155 -4.14 -22.03 -11.39
C PHE A 155 -4.54 -22.23 -9.93
N ILE A 156 -3.63 -22.86 -9.17
CA ILE A 156 -3.58 -22.79 -7.70
C ILE A 156 -2.25 -22.17 -7.32
N PHE A 157 -2.30 -21.05 -6.63
CA PHE A 157 -1.16 -20.36 -6.06
C PHE A 157 -1.20 -20.49 -4.54
N SER A 158 -0.18 -21.09 -3.93
CA SER A 158 -0.18 -21.39 -2.50
C SER A 158 1.20 -21.23 -1.87
N ALA A 159 1.23 -21.02 -0.55
CA ALA A 159 2.43 -20.93 0.25
C ALA A 159 2.15 -21.25 1.73
N SER A 160 3.21 -21.60 2.45
CA SER A 160 3.28 -21.50 3.92
C SER A 160 3.90 -20.16 4.28
N MET A 161 3.19 -19.32 5.02
CA MET A 161 3.64 -17.98 5.38
C MET A 161 3.88 -17.91 6.88
N LYS A 162 5.12 -17.68 7.30
CA LYS A 162 5.48 -17.35 8.68
C LYS A 162 5.35 -15.86 8.90
N ILE A 163 4.59 -15.46 9.90
CA ILE A 163 4.48 -14.07 10.37
C ILE A 163 5.65 -13.82 11.31
N ASN A 164 6.69 -13.12 10.83
CA ASN A 164 7.85 -12.81 11.67
C ASN A 164 7.49 -11.69 12.65
N ASN A 165 6.89 -10.60 12.15
CA ASN A 165 6.41 -9.49 12.96
C ASN A 165 5.41 -8.62 12.18
N TYR A 166 4.59 -7.85 12.89
CA TYR A 166 3.82 -6.74 12.33
C TYR A 166 3.37 -5.79 13.45
N PHE A 167 3.05 -4.56 13.08
CA PHE A 167 2.43 -3.60 13.99
C PHE A 167 0.97 -3.37 13.60
N LEU A 168 0.08 -3.40 14.59
CA LEU A 168 -1.35 -3.19 14.37
C LEU A 168 -1.63 -1.85 13.71
N ASN A 169 -2.26 -1.91 12.54
CA ASN A 169 -2.70 -0.76 11.77
C ASN A 169 -3.76 -1.23 10.77
N ASP A 170 -4.73 -0.37 10.43
CA ASP A 170 -5.81 -0.71 9.49
C ASP A 170 -5.32 -0.93 8.05
N GLN A 171 -4.15 -0.43 7.71
CA GLN A 171 -3.58 -0.50 6.36
C GLN A 171 -2.46 -1.53 6.24
N VAL A 172 -2.10 -2.22 7.34
CA VAL A 172 -1.14 -3.32 7.29
C VAL A 172 -1.78 -4.52 6.63
N SER A 173 -1.04 -5.15 5.74
CA SER A 173 -1.49 -6.36 5.05
C SER A 173 -0.28 -7.16 4.55
N PHE A 174 -0.43 -8.47 4.51
CA PHE A 174 0.60 -9.38 4.04
C PHE A 174 -0.02 -10.73 3.65
N GLY A 175 0.49 -11.36 2.61
CA GLY A 175 -0.06 -12.61 2.14
C GLY A 175 0.10 -12.82 0.64
N LEU A 176 -0.86 -13.50 0.03
CA LEU A 176 -0.95 -13.68 -1.41
C LEU A 176 -1.97 -12.71 -2.01
N MET A 177 -1.67 -12.27 -3.23
CA MET A 177 -2.57 -11.40 -3.99
C MET A 177 -2.50 -11.77 -5.47
N VAL A 178 -3.60 -11.63 -6.18
CA VAL A 178 -3.65 -11.67 -7.65
C VAL A 178 -4.16 -10.32 -8.12
N ARG A 179 -3.47 -9.70 -9.06
CA ARG A 179 -3.74 -8.33 -9.54
C ARG A 179 -3.91 -8.31 -11.04
N ASP A 180 -4.61 -7.29 -11.53
CA ASP A 180 -4.74 -7.01 -12.96
C ASP A 180 -3.66 -6.08 -13.53
N ASP A 181 -2.81 -5.49 -12.66
CA ASP A 181 -1.62 -4.73 -13.05
C ASP A 181 -0.63 -4.59 -11.88
N MET A 182 0.64 -4.45 -12.16
CA MET A 182 1.69 -4.30 -11.15
C MET A 182 2.11 -2.86 -10.87
N TYR A 183 1.80 -1.92 -11.74
CA TYR A 183 2.12 -0.49 -11.56
C TYR A 183 3.59 -0.18 -11.22
N ILE A 184 4.52 -0.98 -11.73
CA ILE A 184 5.94 -0.98 -11.37
C ILE A 184 6.55 0.42 -11.39
N ASP A 185 6.15 1.23 -12.36
CA ASP A 185 6.67 2.58 -12.56
C ASP A 185 5.86 3.70 -11.91
N LYS A 186 4.82 3.37 -11.14
CA LYS A 186 3.88 4.36 -10.65
C LYS A 186 4.04 4.60 -9.16
N VAL A 187 4.18 5.85 -8.80
CA VAL A 187 4.30 6.34 -7.43
C VAL A 187 3.02 7.08 -7.01
N THR A 188 2.05 7.21 -7.91
CA THR A 188 0.86 8.04 -7.68
C THR A 188 -0.15 7.32 -6.77
N PRO A 189 -0.91 8.07 -5.94
CA PRO A 189 -1.99 7.51 -5.14
C PRO A 189 -3.18 7.00 -5.95
N ASP A 190 -3.26 7.33 -7.24
CA ASP A 190 -4.36 6.95 -8.14
C ASP A 190 -4.20 5.54 -8.73
N ILE A 191 -3.47 4.69 -8.05
CA ILE A 191 -3.31 3.28 -8.41
C ILE A 191 -4.57 2.53 -7.95
N LEU A 192 -5.47 2.27 -8.88
CA LEU A 192 -6.78 1.66 -8.63
C LEU A 192 -6.97 0.32 -9.33
N GLY A 193 -5.89 -0.43 -9.56
CA GLY A 193 -5.97 -1.77 -10.12
C GLY A 193 -6.82 -2.70 -9.27
N ASP A 194 -7.60 -3.55 -9.92
CA ASP A 194 -8.40 -4.56 -9.25
C ASP A 194 -7.49 -5.70 -8.76
N TYR A 195 -7.88 -6.33 -7.66
CA TYR A 195 -7.16 -7.47 -7.11
C TYR A 195 -8.05 -8.32 -6.21
N VAL A 196 -7.60 -9.55 -5.95
CA VAL A 196 -8.07 -10.42 -4.88
C VAL A 196 -6.91 -10.79 -3.97
N ALA A 197 -7.12 -10.91 -2.66
CA ALA A 197 -6.07 -11.18 -1.70
C ALA A 197 -6.49 -12.23 -0.66
N ALA A 198 -5.61 -13.18 -0.41
CA ALA A 198 -5.60 -14.05 0.75
C ALA A 198 -4.65 -13.44 1.78
N ALA A 199 -5.14 -12.48 2.55
CA ALA A 199 -4.35 -11.64 3.44
C ALA A 199 -5.24 -10.96 4.49
N PRO A 200 -4.71 -10.61 5.68
CA PRO A 200 -5.43 -9.81 6.67
C PRO A 200 -5.46 -8.33 6.28
N LEU A 201 -6.52 -7.65 6.69
CA LEU A 201 -6.69 -6.20 6.60
C LEU A 201 -7.52 -5.72 7.79
N LEU A 202 -7.47 -4.43 8.12
CA LEU A 202 -8.19 -3.82 9.24
C LEU A 202 -7.90 -4.50 10.60
N LEU A 203 -6.63 -4.76 10.87
CA LEU A 203 -6.18 -5.53 12.04
C LEU A 203 -6.41 -4.82 13.39
N THR A 204 -6.73 -3.52 13.40
CA THR A 204 -7.13 -2.80 14.63
C THR A 204 -8.58 -3.07 15.04
N HIS A 205 -9.37 -3.70 14.19
CA HIS A 205 -10.75 -4.10 14.51
C HIS A 205 -10.73 -5.38 15.36
N GLU A 206 -10.80 -5.22 16.67
CA GLU A 206 -10.64 -6.30 17.66
C GLU A 206 -11.56 -7.52 17.46
N ASN A 207 -12.76 -7.30 16.92
CA ASN A 207 -13.77 -8.34 16.84
C ASN A 207 -13.88 -9.03 15.47
N ALA A 208 -13.28 -8.49 14.43
CA ALA A 208 -13.36 -9.09 13.11
C ALA A 208 -12.35 -8.47 12.14
N PRO A 209 -11.03 -8.77 12.22
CA PRO A 209 -10.14 -8.44 11.16
C PRO A 209 -10.64 -9.07 9.86
N VAL A 210 -10.59 -8.32 8.79
CA VAL A 210 -10.95 -8.82 7.47
C VAL A 210 -9.84 -9.76 7.01
N ILE A 211 -10.23 -10.94 6.58
CA ILE A 211 -9.33 -11.91 5.96
C ILE A 211 -9.95 -12.30 4.62
N CYS A 212 -9.16 -12.34 3.58
CA CYS A 212 -9.60 -12.43 2.22
C CYS A 212 -10.45 -11.22 1.79
N PHE A 213 -9.88 -10.38 1.01
CA PHE A 213 -10.52 -9.17 0.48
C PHE A 213 -10.16 -8.97 -0.99
N ALA A 214 -10.89 -8.09 -1.62
CA ALA A 214 -10.65 -7.71 -3.01
C ALA A 214 -10.85 -6.21 -3.19
N ARG A 215 -10.30 -5.67 -4.28
CA ARG A 215 -10.73 -4.40 -4.83
C ARG A 215 -11.35 -4.65 -6.18
N LYS A 216 -12.55 -4.13 -6.38
CA LYS A 216 -13.27 -4.18 -7.64
C LYS A 216 -13.76 -2.79 -8.01
N SER A 217 -13.32 -2.28 -9.16
CA SER A 217 -13.70 -0.94 -9.66
C SER A 217 -13.51 0.14 -8.61
N GLY A 218 -12.33 0.15 -7.94
CA GLY A 218 -11.98 1.14 -6.93
C GLY A 218 -12.68 1.00 -5.56
N LYS A 219 -13.36 -0.13 -5.31
CA LYS A 219 -14.03 -0.39 -4.03
C LYS A 219 -13.50 -1.65 -3.37
N LEU A 220 -13.22 -1.56 -2.08
CA LEU A 220 -12.89 -2.75 -1.28
C LEU A 220 -14.14 -3.63 -1.10
N VAL A 221 -13.93 -4.91 -1.30
CA VAL A 221 -14.90 -5.98 -1.08
C VAL A 221 -14.31 -6.96 -0.09
N TYR A 222 -15.03 -7.28 0.97
CA TYR A 222 -14.57 -8.16 2.02
C TYR A 222 -15.13 -9.57 1.83
N GLY A 223 -14.24 -10.55 1.76
CA GLY A 223 -14.61 -11.94 1.51
C GLY A 223 -14.86 -12.76 2.77
N GLY A 224 -14.40 -12.27 3.92
CA GLY A 224 -14.60 -12.96 5.18
C GLY A 224 -14.01 -12.20 6.36
N THR A 225 -14.45 -12.56 7.56
CA THR A 225 -13.93 -12.06 8.82
C THR A 225 -13.43 -13.22 9.67
N CYS A 226 -12.39 -12.99 10.45
CA CYS A 226 -11.85 -13.97 11.37
C CYS A 226 -11.94 -13.46 12.81
N THR A 227 -12.43 -14.28 13.70
CA THR A 227 -12.46 -13.97 15.14
C THR A 227 -11.12 -14.26 15.83
N ARG A 228 -10.21 -14.94 15.13
CA ARG A 228 -8.88 -15.27 15.62
C ARG A 228 -7.86 -14.25 15.12
N GLY A 229 -7.16 -13.60 16.06
CA GLY A 229 -5.95 -12.86 15.73
C GLY A 229 -4.80 -13.81 15.38
N TYR A 230 -3.97 -13.44 14.41
CA TYR A 230 -2.73 -14.12 14.10
C TYR A 230 -1.58 -13.39 14.81
N LYS A 231 -0.61 -14.14 15.33
CA LYS A 231 0.48 -13.60 16.14
C LYS A 231 1.83 -13.74 15.46
N PRO A 232 2.78 -12.85 15.72
CA PRO A 232 4.17 -13.09 15.37
C PRO A 232 4.66 -14.46 15.85
N GLY A 233 5.38 -15.16 14.98
CA GLY A 233 5.86 -16.53 15.18
C GLY A 233 4.95 -17.62 14.60
N GLU A 234 3.68 -17.33 14.31
CA GLU A 234 2.77 -18.31 13.70
C GLU A 234 3.09 -18.51 12.21
N THR A 235 2.84 -19.74 11.75
CA THR A 235 2.88 -20.09 10.33
C THR A 235 1.46 -20.42 9.87
N VAL A 236 1.02 -19.81 8.79
CA VAL A 236 -0.30 -20.01 8.20
C VAL A 236 -0.18 -20.47 6.75
N LYS A 237 -1.11 -21.31 6.31
CA LYS A 237 -1.24 -21.66 4.91
C LYS A 237 -2.11 -20.62 4.21
N VAL A 238 -1.66 -20.22 3.04
CA VAL A 238 -2.37 -19.24 2.22
C VAL A 238 -2.48 -19.76 0.79
N SER A 239 -3.64 -19.57 0.15
CA SER A 239 -3.80 -19.94 -1.25
C SER A 239 -4.83 -19.09 -1.96
N ILE A 240 -4.66 -18.97 -3.28
CA ILE A 240 -5.63 -18.41 -4.20
C ILE A 240 -5.78 -19.39 -5.35
N GLU A 241 -7.00 -19.84 -5.58
CA GLU A 241 -7.37 -20.66 -6.70
C GLU A 241 -8.19 -19.85 -7.70
N SER A 242 -7.78 -19.83 -8.97
CA SER A 242 -8.61 -19.28 -10.03
C SER A 242 -9.65 -20.32 -10.48
N THR A 243 -10.88 -19.86 -10.67
CA THR A 243 -12.00 -20.64 -11.15
C THR A 243 -12.49 -20.10 -12.51
N SER A 244 -13.44 -20.75 -13.16
CA SER A 244 -14.06 -20.23 -14.39
C SER A 244 -14.63 -18.82 -14.19
N ASP A 245 -15.18 -18.53 -13.02
CA ASP A 245 -15.98 -17.34 -12.76
C ASP A 245 -15.26 -16.27 -11.90
N GLY A 246 -14.13 -16.65 -11.28
CA GLY A 246 -13.44 -15.73 -10.39
C GLY A 246 -12.28 -16.38 -9.63
N TYR A 247 -12.25 -16.15 -8.31
CA TYR A 247 -11.17 -16.59 -7.44
C TYR A 247 -11.69 -17.07 -6.08
N ALA A 248 -11.08 -18.11 -5.53
CA ALA A 248 -11.28 -18.55 -4.16
C ALA A 248 -9.99 -18.32 -3.36
N CYS A 249 -10.09 -17.56 -2.29
CA CYS A 249 -8.99 -17.23 -1.38
C CYS A 249 -9.11 -18.03 -0.08
N THR A 250 -7.99 -18.55 0.41
CA THR A 250 -7.90 -19.30 1.67
C THR A 250 -6.77 -18.72 2.52
N PHE A 251 -7.03 -18.54 3.82
CA PHE A 251 -6.06 -18.07 4.78
C PHE A 251 -6.24 -18.81 6.12
N GLY A 252 -5.21 -19.54 6.55
CA GLY A 252 -5.21 -20.31 7.79
C GLY A 252 -5.39 -21.82 7.60
N ASP A 253 -5.21 -22.60 8.68
CA ASP A 253 -5.20 -24.08 8.63
C ASP A 253 -6.54 -24.74 8.92
N GLU A 254 -7.25 -24.33 9.97
CA GLU A 254 -8.41 -25.06 10.51
C GLU A 254 -9.73 -24.34 10.35
N THR A 255 -9.70 -23.02 10.32
CA THR A 255 -10.83 -22.18 9.97
C THR A 255 -10.55 -21.55 8.62
N THR A 256 -10.69 -22.35 7.60
CA THR A 256 -10.57 -21.90 6.21
C THR A 256 -11.62 -20.83 5.96
N ILE A 257 -11.20 -19.60 5.93
CA ILE A 257 -12.05 -18.51 5.46
C ILE A 257 -11.88 -18.49 3.96
N THR A 258 -12.83 -19.08 3.28
CA THR A 258 -12.93 -18.98 1.83
C THR A 258 -13.69 -17.70 1.50
N GLY A 259 -12.99 -16.71 0.95
CA GLY A 259 -13.64 -15.62 0.24
C GLY A 259 -13.77 -15.99 -1.22
N GLY A 260 -14.96 -16.20 -1.70
CA GLY A 260 -15.24 -16.30 -3.14
C GLY A 260 -15.39 -14.89 -3.75
N PHE A 261 -14.73 -14.67 -4.87
CA PHE A 261 -14.84 -13.42 -5.63
C PHE A 261 -15.25 -13.75 -7.05
N ASP A 262 -16.53 -13.47 -7.39
CA ASP A 262 -17.15 -13.82 -8.66
C ASP A 262 -16.87 -12.75 -9.73
N PHE A 263 -15.60 -12.51 -10.02
CA PHE A 263 -15.17 -11.65 -11.12
C PHE A 263 -13.76 -12.00 -11.57
N LYS A 264 -13.47 -11.72 -12.83
CA LYS A 264 -12.14 -11.86 -13.41
C LYS A 264 -11.39 -10.52 -13.37
N LEU A 265 -10.08 -10.60 -13.22
CA LEU A 265 -9.18 -9.47 -13.21
C LEU A 265 -8.69 -9.19 -14.63
N THR A 266 -9.43 -8.37 -15.37
CA THR A 266 -9.17 -8.08 -16.79
C THR A 266 -9.36 -6.60 -17.15
N ALA A 267 -9.48 -5.75 -16.12
CA ALA A 267 -9.82 -4.34 -16.35
C ALA A 267 -8.63 -3.54 -16.92
N LEU A 268 -7.41 -3.88 -16.53
CA LEU A 268 -6.19 -3.17 -16.95
C LEU A 268 -5.32 -4.02 -17.87
N ASP A 269 -5.05 -5.27 -17.50
CA ASP A 269 -4.38 -6.23 -18.40
C ASP A 269 -5.40 -7.32 -18.81
N PRO A 270 -5.92 -7.29 -20.05
CA PRO A 270 -6.90 -8.28 -20.49
C PRO A 270 -6.28 -9.66 -20.77
N GLU A 271 -4.98 -9.76 -20.85
CA GLU A 271 -4.28 -10.99 -21.23
C GLU A 271 -3.66 -11.74 -20.05
N ASN A 272 -3.28 -11.01 -18.99
CA ASN A 272 -2.53 -11.60 -17.89
C ASN A 272 -3.04 -11.14 -16.53
N VAL A 273 -2.79 -11.97 -15.52
CA VAL A 273 -2.86 -11.63 -14.10
C VAL A 273 -1.50 -11.78 -13.46
N TYR A 274 -1.28 -11.05 -12.37
CA TYR A 274 -0.02 -10.98 -11.64
C TYR A 274 -0.21 -11.60 -10.25
N LEU A 275 0.46 -12.71 -10.02
CA LEU A 275 0.43 -13.44 -8.76
C LEU A 275 1.52 -12.89 -7.86
N CYS A 276 1.19 -12.51 -6.65
CA CYS A 276 2.04 -11.74 -5.75
C CYS A 276 2.12 -12.38 -4.37
N MET A 277 3.34 -12.53 -3.85
CA MET A 277 3.62 -12.60 -2.41
C MET A 277 3.96 -11.19 -1.96
N PHE A 278 3.28 -10.64 -0.94
CA PHE A 278 3.44 -9.22 -0.62
C PHE A 278 3.45 -8.92 0.87
N ALA A 279 4.00 -7.76 1.21
CA ALA A 279 3.85 -7.09 2.49
C ALA A 279 3.60 -5.59 2.27
N ALA A 280 2.83 -4.98 3.15
CA ALA A 280 2.53 -3.56 3.20
C ALA A 280 2.50 -3.08 4.66
N ARG A 281 3.08 -1.93 4.91
CA ARG A 281 3.01 -1.17 6.17
C ARG A 281 3.36 -1.97 7.42
N ASN A 282 4.60 -1.86 7.88
CA ASN A 282 5.08 -2.47 9.13
C ASN A 282 4.80 -3.98 9.26
N ALA A 283 4.95 -4.72 8.19
CA ALA A 283 4.82 -6.17 8.15
C ALA A 283 6.14 -6.83 7.76
N ASP A 284 6.42 -7.96 8.38
CA ASP A 284 7.59 -8.80 8.14
C ASP A 284 7.13 -10.25 8.08
N VAL A 285 7.29 -10.88 6.92
CA VAL A 285 6.81 -12.24 6.65
C VAL A 285 7.83 -13.05 5.84
N THR A 286 7.83 -14.35 6.06
CA THR A 286 8.62 -15.29 5.26
C THR A 286 7.69 -16.32 4.62
N PHE A 287 7.73 -16.40 3.31
CA PHE A 287 7.03 -17.41 2.54
C PHE A 287 7.95 -18.62 2.30
N SER A 288 7.40 -19.81 2.44
CA SER A 288 8.05 -21.07 2.10
C SER A 288 7.08 -22.00 1.39
N ASP A 289 7.59 -23.03 0.75
CA ASP A 289 6.78 -23.96 -0.04
C ASP A 289 5.87 -23.26 -1.07
N VAL A 290 6.39 -22.20 -1.65
CA VAL A 290 5.66 -21.43 -2.68
C VAL A 290 5.45 -22.32 -3.90
N ARG A 291 4.18 -22.49 -4.29
CA ARG A 291 3.78 -23.34 -5.41
C ARG A 291 2.82 -22.61 -6.32
N LEU A 292 3.00 -22.83 -7.60
CA LEU A 292 2.10 -22.41 -8.66
C LEU A 292 1.81 -23.60 -9.57
N ASP A 293 0.61 -24.13 -9.47
CA ASP A 293 0.11 -25.22 -10.29
C ASP A 293 -0.83 -24.65 -11.35
N ILE A 294 -0.44 -24.68 -12.60
CA ILE A 294 -1.28 -24.32 -13.76
C ILE A 294 -2.12 -25.56 -14.15
N LYS A 295 -3.44 -25.36 -14.30
CA LYS A 295 -4.41 -26.44 -14.61
C LYS A 295 -4.74 -26.50 -16.09
#